data_87139daaa6d547bf2fa5a601f97ee8af
#
_entry.id   87139daaa6d547bf2fa5a601f97ee8af
#
_cell.length_a   1.000
_cell.length_b   1.000
_cell.length_c   1.000
_cell.angle_alpha   90.00
_cell.angle_beta   90.00
_cell.angle_gamma   90.00
#
_symmetry.space_group_name_H-M   'P 1'
#
loop_
_entity.id
_entity.type
_entity.pdbx_description
1 polymer ?
#
loop_
_entity_poly.entity_id
_entity_poly.type
_entity_poly.pdbx_seq_one_letter_code
_entity_poly.pdbx_strand_id
1 'polypeptide(L)'
;MGDSQRVDEILHSFLKRIDKDRDFDRSTPLYADGIGLDSLETAEFSAVLEDEFGRDPFSADVMPQTVGDIADFYDTAVAEA
;
A
#
# COMPACT_ATOMS: atom_id res chain seq x y z
N MET A 1 13.09 -6.43 -5.77
CA MET A 1 13.65 -6.09 -4.53
C MET A 1 13.38 -4.65 -4.22
N GLY A 2 13.79 -3.87 -3.68
CA GLY A 2 13.61 -2.47 -3.46
C GLY A 2 12.21 -2.05 -3.11
N ASP A 3 11.40 -1.81 -4.13
CA ASP A 3 10.11 -1.16 -3.91
C ASP A 3 9.11 -2.03 -3.17
N SER A 4 9.06 -3.33 -3.44
CA SER A 4 8.16 -4.22 -2.71
C SER A 4 8.48 -4.23 -1.23
N GLN A 5 9.76 -4.30 -0.89
CA GLN A 5 10.17 -4.31 0.50
C GLN A 5 9.89 -2.99 1.18
N ARG A 6 10.08 -1.89 0.46
CA ARG A 6 9.78 -0.57 1.00
C ARG A 6 8.29 -0.39 1.25
N VAL A 7 7.45 -0.93 0.36
CA VAL A 7 6.00 -0.88 0.55
C VAL A 7 5.62 -1.59 1.85
N ASP A 8 6.19 -2.78 2.09
CA ASP A 8 5.92 -3.50 3.32
C ASP A 8 6.33 -2.71 4.56
N GLU A 9 7.51 -2.11 4.52
CA GLU A 9 8.01 -1.32 5.66
C GLU A 9 7.14 -0.10 5.90
N ILE A 10 6.75 0.58 4.83
CA ILE A 10 5.91 1.76 4.95
C ILE A 10 4.54 1.39 5.50
N LEU A 11 3.99 0.28 5.01
CA LEU A 11 2.69 -0.18 5.49
C LEU A 11 2.74 -0.56 6.96
N HIS A 12 3.77 -1.28 7.39
CA HIS A 12 3.93 -1.59 8.81
C HIS A 12 3.97 -0.32 9.65
N SER A 13 4.77 0.66 9.25
CA SER A 13 4.89 1.91 9.98
C SER A 13 3.56 2.65 10.04
N PHE A 14 2.85 2.68 8.93
CA PHE A 14 1.57 3.35 8.86
C PHE A 14 0.54 2.68 9.77
N LEU A 15 0.44 1.36 9.72
CA LEU A 15 -0.52 0.61 10.55
C LEU A 15 -0.22 0.77 12.03
N LYS A 16 1.05 0.82 12.38
CA LYS A 16 1.44 1.04 13.76
C LYS A 16 0.98 2.42 14.24
N ARG A 17 1.09 3.43 13.37
CA ARG A 17 0.69 4.78 13.70
C ARG A 17 -0.81 4.91 13.92
N ILE A 18 -1.61 4.16 13.17
CA ILE A 18 -3.07 4.23 13.29
C ILE A 18 -3.62 3.14 14.20
N ASP A 19 -2.74 2.42 14.89
CA ASP A 19 -3.11 1.39 15.87
C ASP A 19 -3.87 0.22 15.23
N LYS A 20 -3.47 -0.14 14.02
CA LYS A 20 -4.02 -1.31 13.31
C LYS A 20 -2.92 -2.28 12.92
N ASP A 21 -1.80 -2.26 13.65
CA ASP A 21 -0.66 -3.10 13.36
C ASP A 21 -1.03 -4.58 13.44
N ARG A 22 -0.73 -5.33 12.41
CA ARG A 22 -1.01 -6.75 12.33
C ARG A 22 -0.12 -7.38 11.26
N ASP A 23 -0.05 -8.70 11.28
CA ASP A 23 0.64 -9.44 10.23
C ASP A 23 -0.16 -9.39 8.94
N PHE A 24 0.54 -9.34 7.83
CA PHE A 24 -0.09 -9.38 6.52
C PHE A 24 0.86 -9.99 5.52
N ASP A 25 0.32 -10.41 4.37
CA ASP A 25 1.11 -10.87 3.25
C ASP A 25 0.53 -10.28 1.97
N ARG A 26 1.05 -10.73 0.82
CA ARG A 26 0.64 -10.16 -0.46
C ARG A 26 -0.85 -10.35 -0.74
N SER A 27 -1.44 -11.41 -0.23
CA SER A 27 -2.84 -11.70 -0.48
C SER A 27 -3.79 -11.02 0.51
N THR A 28 -3.26 -10.37 1.53
CA THR A 28 -4.10 -9.73 2.54
C THR A 28 -4.86 -8.55 1.93
N PRO A 29 -6.21 -8.55 2.03
CA PRO A 29 -6.99 -7.41 1.56
C PRO A 29 -6.70 -6.15 2.37
N LEU A 30 -6.82 -5.00 1.72
CA LEU A 30 -6.58 -3.72 2.38
C LEU A 30 -7.78 -3.26 3.21
N TYR A 31 -8.98 -3.73 2.86
CA TYR A 31 -10.22 -3.20 3.41
C TYR A 31 -10.82 -4.15 4.43
N ALA A 32 -12.13 -4.14 4.56
CA ALA A 32 -12.83 -4.81 5.66
C ALA A 32 -12.46 -6.28 5.86
N ASP A 33 -12.13 -6.99 4.79
CA ASP A 33 -11.81 -8.42 4.86
C ASP A 33 -10.39 -8.69 5.35
N GLY A 34 -9.57 -7.68 5.49
CA GLY A 34 -8.17 -7.85 5.87
C GLY A 34 -7.72 -6.80 6.86
N ILE A 35 -6.90 -5.85 6.40
CA ILE A 35 -6.33 -4.82 7.28
C ILE A 35 -7.40 -3.92 7.86
N GLY A 36 -8.46 -3.65 7.11
CA GLY A 36 -9.57 -2.86 7.62
C GLY A 36 -9.40 -1.36 7.47
N LEU A 37 -8.74 -0.91 6.41
CA LEU A 37 -8.61 0.53 6.18
C LEU A 37 -9.95 1.14 5.82
N ASP A 38 -10.29 2.25 6.46
CA ASP A 38 -11.47 3.01 6.06
C ASP A 38 -11.07 4.08 5.03
N SER A 39 -12.04 4.90 4.62
CA SER A 39 -11.80 5.89 3.57
C SER A 39 -10.73 6.90 3.97
N LEU A 40 -10.77 7.36 5.20
CA LEU A 40 -9.80 8.34 5.67
C LEU A 40 -8.40 7.73 5.75
N GLU A 41 -8.31 6.52 6.28
CA GLU A 41 -7.02 5.84 6.42
C GLU A 41 -6.45 5.51 5.06
N THR A 42 -7.28 5.11 4.11
CA THR A 42 -6.84 4.86 2.75
C THR A 42 -6.27 6.12 2.11
N ALA A 43 -6.93 7.25 2.31
CA ALA A 43 -6.46 8.53 1.77
C ALA A 43 -5.13 8.93 2.41
N GLU A 44 -4.98 8.70 3.71
CA GLU A 44 -3.72 8.99 4.39
C GLU A 44 -2.59 8.11 3.90
N PHE A 45 -2.86 6.83 3.71
CA PHE A 45 -1.86 5.90 3.20
C PHE A 45 -1.47 6.26 1.77
N SER A 46 -2.43 6.65 0.96
CA SER A 46 -2.18 7.13 -0.39
C SER A 46 -1.20 8.30 -0.38
N ALA A 47 -1.40 9.26 0.52
CA ALA A 47 -0.52 10.40 0.64
C ALA A 47 0.90 9.99 1.06
N VAL A 48 1.00 9.04 1.97
CA VAL A 48 2.31 8.53 2.41
C VAL A 48 3.05 7.88 1.23
N LEU A 49 2.35 7.07 0.45
CA LEU A 49 2.96 6.40 -0.69
C LEU A 49 3.41 7.40 -1.75
N GLU A 50 2.59 8.41 -2.02
CA GLU A 50 2.96 9.42 -2.98
C GLU A 50 4.18 10.20 -2.51
N ASP A 51 4.26 10.49 -1.23
CA ASP A 51 5.40 11.20 -0.66
C ASP A 51 6.68 10.39 -0.77
N GLU A 52 6.59 9.07 -0.60
CA GLU A 52 7.77 8.20 -0.61
C GLU A 52 8.22 7.83 -2.02
N PHE A 53 7.29 7.61 -2.92
CA PHE A 53 7.60 7.09 -4.26
C PHE A 53 7.32 8.10 -5.38
N GLY A 54 6.60 9.17 -5.10
CA GLY A 54 6.20 10.13 -6.11
C GLY A 54 5.02 9.68 -6.95
N ARG A 55 4.39 8.56 -6.60
CA ARG A 55 3.28 7.98 -7.34
C ARG A 55 2.30 7.35 -6.36
N ASP A 56 1.02 7.32 -6.73
CA ASP A 56 -0.05 6.88 -5.85
C ASP A 56 -0.88 5.80 -6.56
N PRO A 57 -0.84 4.55 -6.07
CA PRO A 57 -1.59 3.46 -6.71
C PRO A 57 -3.11 3.63 -6.61
N PHE A 58 -3.58 4.39 -5.63
CA PHE A 58 -5.02 4.61 -5.46
C PHE A 58 -5.57 5.59 -6.48
N SER A 59 -4.71 6.27 -7.23
CA SER A 59 -5.12 7.14 -8.33
C SER A 59 -5.09 6.43 -9.67
N ALA A 60 -4.68 5.17 -9.71
CA ALA A 60 -4.62 4.41 -10.96
C ALA A 60 -6.02 4.02 -11.42
N ASP A 61 -6.11 3.61 -12.70
CA ASP A 61 -7.38 3.18 -13.28
C ASP A 61 -8.00 2.03 -12.52
N VAL A 62 -7.16 1.11 -12.01
CA VAL A 62 -7.62 -0.01 -11.20
C VAL A 62 -7.02 0.17 -9.81
N MET A 63 -7.90 0.35 -8.82
CA MET A 63 -7.44 0.54 -7.45
C MET A 63 -6.92 -0.76 -6.87
N PRO A 64 -5.87 -0.70 -6.06
CA PRO A 64 -5.36 -1.90 -5.40
C PRO A 64 -6.38 -2.45 -4.39
N GLN A 65 -6.45 -3.75 -4.31
CA GLN A 65 -7.34 -4.44 -3.38
C GLN A 65 -6.57 -5.13 -2.27
N THR A 66 -5.32 -5.50 -2.54
CA THR A 66 -4.47 -6.25 -1.60
C THR A 66 -3.12 -5.57 -1.46
N VAL A 67 -2.38 -6.03 -0.45
CA VAL A 67 -1.00 -5.56 -0.25
C VAL A 67 -0.15 -5.83 -1.51
N GLY A 68 -0.32 -7.02 -2.10
CA GLY A 68 0.42 -7.36 -3.31
C GLY A 68 0.12 -6.45 -4.48
N ASP A 69 -1.12 -6.00 -4.59
CA ASP A 69 -1.48 -5.07 -5.67
C ASP A 69 -0.70 -3.77 -5.58
N ILE A 70 -0.48 -3.28 -4.37
CA ILE A 70 0.30 -2.07 -4.16
C ILE A 70 1.76 -2.31 -4.58
N ALA A 71 2.33 -3.42 -4.16
CA ALA A 71 3.71 -3.75 -4.51
C ALA A 71 3.86 -3.90 -6.03
N ASP A 72 2.90 -4.57 -6.66
CA ASP A 72 2.93 -4.77 -8.11
C ASP A 72 2.86 -3.47 -8.87
N PHE A 73 2.11 -2.51 -8.35
CA PHE A 73 2.00 -1.20 -9.00
C PHE A 73 3.39 -0.57 -9.17
N TYR A 74 4.20 -0.60 -8.12
CA TYR A 74 5.52 0.01 -8.18
C TYR A 74 6.51 -0.83 -8.98
N ASP A 75 6.43 -2.14 -8.86
CA ASP A 75 7.30 -3.03 -9.64
C ASP A 75 7.05 -2.87 -11.14
N THR A 76 5.78 -2.80 -11.53
CA THR A 76 5.43 -2.63 -12.94
C THR A 76 5.92 -1.29 -13.46
N ALA A 77 5.77 -0.24 -12.67
CA ALA A 77 6.21 1.08 -13.06
C ALA A 77 7.72 1.12 -13.27
N VAL A 78 8.47 0.47 -12.40
CA VAL A 78 9.91 0.40 -12.52
C VAL A 78 10.30 -0.37 -13.78
N ALA A 79 9.61 -1.46 -14.06
CA ALA A 79 9.91 -2.28 -15.22
C ALA A 79 9.71 -1.53 -16.54
N GLU A 80 8.80 -0.57 -16.55
CA GLU A 80 8.53 0.20 -17.76
C GLU A 80 9.49 1.36 -17.94
N ALA A 81 10.18 1.72 -16.92
CA ALA A 81 11.11 2.83 -16.99
C ALA A 81 12.41 2.39 -17.67
#